data_76f4098c0aab2e81ccd5d174dd22808d
#
_entry.id   76f4098c0aab2e81ccd5d174dd22808d
#
_cell.length_a   1.000
_cell.length_b   1.000
_cell.length_c   1.000
_cell.angle_alpha   90.00
_cell.angle_beta   90.00
_cell.angle_gamma   90.00
#
_symmetry.space_group_name_H-M   'P 1'
#
loop_
_entity.id
_entity.type
_entity.pdbx_description
1 polymer ?
#
loop_
_entity_poly.entity_id
_entity_poly.type
_entity_poly.pdbx_seq_one_letter_code
_entity_poly.pdbx_strand_id
1 'polypeptide(L)'
;MKVMLSSSTKEAIKAALSIVVAICLALWFQWEKPYWAAIAVAVMALNESFAHSIHKGHNRVWGTLIGIAYALFLIGTFPQDPFLFLSFLTLFLGLCIFMSSDEKYGYIFSMAFTVCALVACMGQFDDQTIFHFAILRLQETVLGVITFSVVYRVIWPVNTEQKFIQQFEESRTLLLEALKNKHDFNLEALEANSGNINKLYQLLNLPLKGSYRLRQHRRAWLERVNELTHIQEKLLNRGDKSNSNSAEWKALTEQLENFYVDKPQTSLIGVKDSDKIESVNSSLRQGKRTFFQHIKEDKRKVFHGVSMFVTSLLVWIYLPIPGGSIFPMIAAAFSCILPTMPPSVLKDAFFGVIGTGTVILLEYVFLMPLMTELWQLALFYFI
;
A
#
# COMPACT_ATOMS: atom_id res chain seq x y z
N MET A 1 22.43 -28.07 13.75
CA MET A 1 20.99 -27.78 13.87
C MET A 1 20.72 -26.44 13.14
N LYS A 2 20.29 -26.46 11.88
CA LYS A 2 19.92 -25.22 11.15
C LYS A 2 18.55 -24.79 11.69
N VAL A 3 18.53 -23.77 12.54
CA VAL A 3 17.29 -23.09 12.91
C VAL A 3 16.71 -22.51 11.63
N MET A 4 15.69 -23.14 11.08
CA MET A 4 14.95 -22.63 9.92
C MET A 4 14.06 -21.50 10.41
N LEU A 5 14.55 -20.26 10.33
CA LEU A 5 13.77 -19.06 10.61
C LEU A 5 12.53 -19.04 9.70
N SER A 6 11.37 -18.71 10.26
CA SER A 6 10.13 -18.57 9.49
C SER A 6 10.25 -17.43 8.47
N SER A 7 9.47 -17.48 7.40
CA SER A 7 9.46 -16.41 6.39
C SER A 7 9.13 -15.05 7.01
N SER A 8 8.18 -15.01 7.93
CA SER A 8 7.77 -13.81 8.66
C SER A 8 8.91 -13.24 9.52
N THR A 9 9.63 -14.11 10.25
CA THR A 9 10.78 -13.69 11.07
C THR A 9 11.91 -13.09 10.21
N LYS A 10 12.18 -13.67 9.04
CA LYS A 10 13.17 -13.13 8.11
C LYS A 10 12.77 -11.75 7.59
N GLU A 11 11.50 -11.54 7.28
CA GLU A 11 11.01 -10.22 6.83
C GLU A 11 11.04 -9.19 7.95
N ALA A 12 10.70 -9.55 9.18
CA ALA A 12 10.83 -8.68 10.34
C ALA A 12 12.29 -8.25 10.60
N ILE A 13 13.24 -9.20 10.52
CA ILE A 13 14.67 -8.88 10.67
C ILE A 13 15.16 -7.93 9.57
N LYS A 14 14.76 -8.14 8.31
CA LYS A 14 15.12 -7.23 7.21
C LYS A 14 14.56 -5.83 7.44
N ALA A 15 13.31 -5.72 7.86
CA ALA A 15 12.65 -4.45 8.14
C ALA A 15 13.39 -3.71 9.27
N ALA A 16 13.62 -4.38 10.40
CA ALA A 16 14.34 -3.82 11.53
C ALA A 16 15.75 -3.37 11.16
N LEU A 17 16.50 -4.20 10.43
CA LEU A 17 17.85 -3.85 9.97
C LEU A 17 17.83 -2.66 9.01
N SER A 18 16.85 -2.60 8.10
CA SER A 18 16.71 -1.47 7.18
C SER A 18 16.44 -0.16 7.93
N ILE A 19 15.61 -0.20 8.98
CA ILE A 19 15.33 0.95 9.84
C ILE A 19 16.60 1.41 10.56
N VAL A 20 17.31 0.49 11.20
CA VAL A 20 18.55 0.79 11.94
C VAL A 20 19.60 1.40 11.00
N VAL A 21 19.83 0.79 9.84
CA VAL A 21 20.80 1.30 8.86
C VAL A 21 20.39 2.70 8.35
N ALA A 22 19.10 2.92 8.09
CA ALA A 22 18.62 4.23 7.64
C ALA A 22 18.84 5.31 8.71
N ILE A 23 18.57 5.01 9.98
CA ILE A 23 18.83 5.93 11.09
C ILE A 23 20.33 6.20 11.26
N CYS A 24 21.16 5.15 11.27
CA CYS A 24 22.60 5.30 11.41
C CYS A 24 23.21 6.15 10.28
N LEU A 25 22.77 5.95 9.03
CA LEU A 25 23.22 6.76 7.91
C LEU A 25 22.74 8.22 8.02
N ALA A 26 21.50 8.45 8.43
CA ALA A 26 20.97 9.79 8.62
C ALA A 26 21.71 10.53 9.74
N LEU A 27 22.05 9.85 10.85
CA LEU A 27 22.90 10.37 11.93
C LEU A 27 24.33 10.64 11.45
N TRP A 28 24.89 9.74 10.64
CA TRP A 28 26.23 9.94 10.05
C TRP A 28 26.32 11.21 9.19
N PHE A 29 25.24 11.48 8.43
CA PHE A 29 25.10 12.71 7.66
C PHE A 29 24.73 13.93 8.52
N GLN A 30 24.60 13.76 9.83
CA GLN A 30 24.20 14.81 10.79
C GLN A 30 22.86 15.48 10.46
N TRP A 31 21.90 14.73 9.92
CA TRP A 31 20.59 15.26 9.64
C TRP A 31 19.79 15.48 10.91
N GLU A 32 19.09 16.59 10.98
CA GLU A 32 18.35 17.02 12.19
C GLU A 32 17.24 16.05 12.63
N LYS A 33 16.61 15.34 11.68
CA LYS A 33 15.41 14.52 11.94
C LYS A 33 15.53 13.11 11.34
N PRO A 34 16.47 12.28 11.79
CA PRO A 34 16.78 10.97 11.18
C PRO A 34 15.60 9.99 11.15
N TYR A 35 14.61 10.17 12.04
CA TYR A 35 13.44 9.30 12.13
C TYR A 35 12.54 9.32 10.88
N TRP A 36 12.61 10.35 10.05
CA TRP A 36 11.82 10.37 8.80
C TRP A 36 12.32 9.36 7.76
N ALA A 37 13.61 9.11 7.73
CA ALA A 37 14.15 8.03 6.90
C ALA A 37 13.65 6.66 7.39
N ALA A 38 13.58 6.46 8.71
CA ALA A 38 12.99 5.26 9.31
C ALA A 38 11.51 5.09 8.97
N ILE A 39 10.73 6.17 9.03
CA ILE A 39 9.31 6.15 8.64
C ILE A 39 9.16 5.75 7.16
N ALA A 40 10.04 6.24 6.28
CA ALA A 40 10.00 5.83 4.87
C ALA A 40 10.23 4.33 4.71
N VAL A 41 11.20 3.75 5.42
CA VAL A 41 11.46 2.30 5.45
C VAL A 41 10.28 1.53 6.02
N ALA A 42 9.74 1.96 7.17
CA ALA A 42 8.62 1.28 7.84
C ALA A 42 7.38 1.19 6.93
N VAL A 43 7.01 2.29 6.28
CA VAL A 43 5.87 2.31 5.33
C VAL A 43 6.10 1.36 4.15
N MET A 44 7.34 1.18 3.70
CA MET A 44 7.65 0.22 2.63
C MET A 44 7.61 -1.22 3.14
N ALA A 45 8.06 -1.46 4.38
CA ALA A 45 8.10 -2.79 4.99
C ALA A 45 6.69 -3.37 5.28
N LEU A 46 5.68 -2.53 5.44
CA LEU A 46 4.28 -2.96 5.64
C LEU A 46 3.65 -3.65 4.43
N ASN A 47 4.30 -3.64 3.26
CA ASN A 47 3.74 -4.25 2.07
C ASN A 47 4.16 -5.73 1.96
N GLU A 48 3.23 -6.57 1.52
CA GLU A 48 3.41 -8.02 1.44
C GLU A 48 4.46 -8.48 0.39
N SER A 49 4.79 -7.63 -0.58
CA SER A 49 5.67 -7.98 -1.70
C SER A 49 6.74 -6.92 -1.93
N PHE A 50 7.98 -7.36 -2.12
CA PHE A 50 9.13 -6.49 -2.42
C PHE A 50 8.90 -5.62 -3.67
N ALA A 51 8.31 -6.17 -4.72
CA ALA A 51 8.01 -5.43 -5.95
C ALA A 51 7.01 -4.29 -5.68
N HIS A 52 5.99 -4.53 -4.85
CA HIS A 52 5.03 -3.52 -4.41
C HIS A 52 5.70 -2.46 -3.55
N SER A 53 6.58 -2.86 -2.63
CA SER A 53 7.34 -1.93 -1.78
C SER A 53 8.22 -0.99 -2.59
N ILE A 54 8.93 -1.50 -3.59
CA ILE A 54 9.76 -0.66 -4.48
C ILE A 54 8.89 0.29 -5.32
N HIS A 55 7.77 -0.19 -5.86
CA HIS A 55 6.85 0.67 -6.60
C HIS A 55 6.32 1.80 -5.71
N LYS A 56 5.92 1.46 -4.49
CA LYS A 56 5.47 2.44 -3.49
C LYS A 56 6.58 3.41 -3.09
N GLY A 57 7.85 2.93 -2.98
CA GLY A 57 9.01 3.78 -2.76
C GLY A 57 9.22 4.80 -3.88
N HIS A 58 9.14 4.38 -5.15
CA HIS A 58 9.19 5.29 -6.29
C HIS A 58 8.05 6.32 -6.26
N ASN A 59 6.83 5.87 -6.01
CA ASN A 59 5.67 6.76 -5.91
C ASN A 59 5.84 7.77 -4.76
N ARG A 60 6.47 7.35 -3.65
CA ARG A 60 6.79 8.23 -2.52
C ARG A 60 7.76 9.34 -2.91
N VAL A 61 8.83 9.02 -3.65
CA VAL A 61 9.80 10.03 -4.12
C VAL A 61 9.12 11.03 -5.05
N TRP A 62 8.33 10.56 -6.04
CA TRP A 62 7.59 11.46 -6.93
C TRP A 62 6.57 12.31 -6.19
N GLY A 63 5.83 11.73 -5.25
CA GLY A 63 4.90 12.48 -4.41
C GLY A 63 5.61 13.55 -3.58
N THR A 64 6.77 13.22 -3.00
CA THR A 64 7.59 14.19 -2.25
C THR A 64 8.03 15.35 -3.14
N LEU A 65 8.53 15.09 -4.35
CA LEU A 65 8.94 16.13 -5.30
C LEU A 65 7.77 17.05 -5.68
N ILE A 66 6.62 16.47 -6.04
CA ILE A 66 5.42 17.26 -6.39
C ILE A 66 4.94 18.08 -5.20
N GLY A 67 4.90 17.48 -3.99
CA GLY A 67 4.50 18.16 -2.76
C GLY A 67 5.39 19.34 -2.41
N ILE A 68 6.71 19.18 -2.49
CA ILE A 68 7.69 20.25 -2.28
C ILE A 68 7.49 21.35 -3.32
N ALA A 69 7.42 21.00 -4.61
CA ALA A 69 7.25 22.00 -5.68
C ALA A 69 5.99 22.83 -5.48
N TYR A 70 4.89 22.19 -5.12
CA TYR A 70 3.62 22.91 -4.86
C TYR A 70 3.68 23.75 -3.57
N ALA A 71 4.33 23.27 -2.50
CA ALA A 71 4.50 24.04 -1.28
C ALA A 71 5.34 25.31 -1.52
N LEU A 72 6.46 25.18 -2.24
CA LEU A 72 7.30 26.33 -2.62
C LEU A 72 6.55 27.31 -3.52
N PHE A 73 5.73 26.80 -4.44
CA PHE A 73 4.84 27.65 -5.24
C PHE A 73 3.86 28.45 -4.37
N LEU A 74 3.18 27.80 -3.42
CA LEU A 74 2.22 28.47 -2.53
C LEU A 74 2.91 29.56 -1.67
N ILE A 75 4.04 29.22 -1.06
CA ILE A 75 4.78 30.13 -0.19
C ILE A 75 5.37 31.30 -0.98
N GLY A 76 5.90 31.03 -2.18
CA GLY A 76 6.47 32.08 -3.03
C GLY A 76 5.42 33.00 -3.67
N THR A 77 4.18 32.51 -3.86
CA THR A 77 3.13 33.30 -4.54
C THR A 77 2.22 34.04 -3.56
N PHE A 78 1.90 33.41 -2.42
CA PHE A 78 0.91 33.93 -1.45
C PHE A 78 1.46 34.07 -0.02
N PRO A 79 2.66 34.64 0.20
CA PRO A 79 3.27 34.67 1.53
C PRO A 79 2.50 35.54 2.52
N GLN A 80 1.80 36.58 2.04
CA GLN A 80 1.12 37.58 2.86
C GLN A 80 -0.41 37.45 2.85
N ASP A 81 -0.97 36.57 2.03
CA ASP A 81 -2.42 36.37 1.92
C ASP A 81 -2.84 34.99 2.43
N PRO A 82 -3.17 34.86 3.73
CA PRO A 82 -3.53 33.57 4.31
C PRO A 82 -4.81 32.97 3.73
N PHE A 83 -5.73 33.82 3.23
CA PHE A 83 -6.97 33.33 2.64
C PHE A 83 -6.73 32.63 1.30
N LEU A 84 -5.95 33.27 0.41
CA LEU A 84 -5.57 32.66 -0.87
C LEU A 84 -4.71 31.42 -0.64
N PHE A 85 -3.73 31.49 0.26
CA PHE A 85 -2.88 30.37 0.62
C PHE A 85 -3.70 29.14 1.05
N LEU A 86 -4.61 29.29 2.02
CA LEU A 86 -5.47 28.20 2.50
C LEU A 86 -6.46 27.72 1.44
N SER A 87 -6.97 28.61 0.59
CA SER A 87 -7.87 28.26 -0.50
C SER A 87 -7.18 27.36 -1.54
N PHE A 88 -5.98 27.73 -1.99
CA PHE A 88 -5.21 26.94 -2.94
C PHE A 88 -4.70 25.63 -2.31
N LEU A 89 -4.32 25.65 -1.04
CA LEU A 89 -3.96 24.42 -0.31
C LEU A 89 -5.14 23.45 -0.22
N THR A 90 -6.34 23.96 0.07
CA THR A 90 -7.57 23.15 0.13
C THR A 90 -7.98 22.63 -1.25
N LEU A 91 -7.82 23.44 -2.29
CA LEU A 91 -8.04 23.02 -3.67
C LEU A 91 -7.10 21.88 -4.06
N PHE A 92 -5.83 22.00 -3.71
CA PHE A 92 -4.83 20.95 -3.95
C PHE A 92 -5.17 19.65 -3.19
N LEU A 93 -5.66 19.74 -1.95
CA LEU A 93 -6.18 18.58 -1.22
C LEU A 93 -7.29 17.89 -2.00
N GLY A 94 -8.29 18.65 -2.44
CA GLY A 94 -9.41 18.10 -3.21
C GLY A 94 -8.96 17.37 -4.48
N LEU A 95 -8.01 17.96 -5.22
CA LEU A 95 -7.41 17.37 -6.40
C LEU A 95 -6.62 16.09 -6.06
N CYS A 96 -5.83 16.11 -4.99
CA CYS A 96 -5.06 14.95 -4.55
C CYS A 96 -5.96 13.80 -4.09
N ILE A 97 -7.05 14.07 -3.36
CA ILE A 97 -8.01 13.03 -2.96
C ILE A 97 -8.69 12.42 -4.19
N PHE A 98 -9.10 13.25 -5.15
CA PHE A 98 -9.70 12.76 -6.38
C PHE A 98 -8.74 11.83 -7.16
N MET A 99 -7.49 12.25 -7.32
CA MET A 99 -6.47 11.46 -8.02
C MET A 99 -5.97 10.26 -7.20
N SER A 100 -6.14 10.25 -5.88
CA SER A 100 -5.71 9.15 -5.00
C SER A 100 -6.54 7.87 -5.17
N SER A 101 -7.69 7.95 -5.86
CA SER A 101 -8.52 6.78 -6.19
C SER A 101 -7.90 5.85 -7.24
N ASP A 102 -6.83 6.25 -7.91
CA ASP A 102 -6.11 5.40 -8.86
C ASP A 102 -5.25 4.36 -8.11
N GLU A 103 -5.47 3.07 -8.40
CA GLU A 103 -4.75 1.97 -7.74
C GLU A 103 -3.23 2.00 -7.97
N LYS A 104 -2.79 2.53 -9.10
CA LYS A 104 -1.37 2.49 -9.50
C LYS A 104 -0.60 3.72 -9.03
N TYR A 105 -1.18 4.90 -9.18
CA TYR A 105 -0.51 6.17 -8.94
C TYR A 105 -1.12 6.97 -7.80
N GLY A 106 -2.25 6.54 -7.23
CA GLY A 106 -2.96 7.26 -6.18
C GLY A 106 -2.09 7.61 -4.98
N TYR A 107 -1.17 6.74 -4.61
CA TYR A 107 -0.23 6.99 -3.52
C TYR A 107 0.70 8.21 -3.76
N ILE A 108 1.01 8.56 -5.02
CA ILE A 108 1.80 9.77 -5.35
C ILE A 108 1.08 11.01 -4.85
N PHE A 109 -0.22 11.10 -5.12
CA PHE A 109 -1.03 12.28 -4.79
C PHE A 109 -1.26 12.41 -3.27
N SER A 110 -1.51 11.29 -2.58
CA SER A 110 -1.61 11.30 -1.11
C SER A 110 -0.31 11.77 -0.46
N MET A 111 0.83 11.31 -0.97
CA MET A 111 2.13 11.75 -0.49
C MET A 111 2.43 13.20 -0.86
N ALA A 112 2.05 13.64 -2.06
CA ALA A 112 2.26 15.01 -2.50
C ALA A 112 1.55 16.01 -1.59
N PHE A 113 0.28 15.74 -1.26
CA PHE A 113 -0.43 16.61 -0.33
C PHE A 113 0.15 16.56 1.09
N THR A 114 0.46 15.37 1.60
CA THR A 114 1.04 15.22 2.94
C THR A 114 2.35 15.99 3.08
N VAL A 115 3.25 15.88 2.09
CA VAL A 115 4.53 16.60 2.10
C VAL A 115 4.34 18.10 1.90
N CYS A 116 3.43 18.51 1.02
CA CYS A 116 3.09 19.93 0.83
C CYS A 116 2.61 20.55 2.15
N ALA A 117 1.64 19.92 2.82
CA ALA A 117 1.13 20.40 4.10
C ALA A 117 2.22 20.42 5.18
N LEU A 118 3.11 19.43 5.20
CA LEU A 118 4.22 19.36 6.14
C LEU A 118 5.20 20.53 5.93
N VAL A 119 5.61 20.80 4.70
CA VAL A 119 6.50 21.92 4.37
C VAL A 119 5.81 23.25 4.66
N ALA A 120 4.53 23.40 4.30
CA ALA A 120 3.75 24.59 4.52
C ALA A 120 3.55 24.92 6.02
N CYS A 121 3.35 23.89 6.87
CA CYS A 121 3.11 24.09 8.31
C CYS A 121 4.40 24.27 9.12
N MET A 122 5.53 23.69 8.71
CA MET A 122 6.77 23.70 9.49
C MET A 122 7.79 24.75 9.06
N GLY A 123 7.60 25.39 7.91
CA GLY A 123 8.59 26.30 7.33
C GLY A 123 8.72 27.67 8.00
N GLN A 124 7.90 28.02 8.99
CA GLN A 124 7.96 29.29 9.75
C GLN A 124 8.08 30.58 8.90
N PHE A 125 7.71 30.53 7.61
CA PHE A 125 7.78 31.63 6.63
C PHE A 125 9.18 32.26 6.42
N ASP A 126 10.25 31.55 6.84
CA ASP A 126 11.61 31.90 6.48
C ASP A 126 12.08 31.08 5.28
N ASP A 127 12.44 31.75 4.19
CA ASP A 127 12.75 31.11 2.90
C ASP A 127 13.89 30.09 2.99
N GLN A 128 14.93 30.40 3.78
CA GLN A 128 16.07 29.49 3.94
C GLN A 128 15.70 28.25 4.72
N THR A 129 14.95 28.40 5.80
CA THR A 129 14.47 27.29 6.63
C THR A 129 13.51 26.39 5.86
N ILE A 130 12.60 26.98 5.08
CA ILE A 130 11.66 26.23 4.23
C ILE A 130 12.40 25.41 3.19
N PHE A 131 13.32 26.03 2.48
CA PHE A 131 14.09 25.35 1.44
C PHE A 131 14.96 24.23 2.02
N HIS A 132 15.68 24.52 3.11
CA HIS A 132 16.47 23.51 3.82
C HIS A 132 15.61 22.33 4.27
N PHE A 133 14.46 22.60 4.88
CA PHE A 133 13.53 21.58 5.32
C PHE A 133 12.98 20.72 4.16
N ALA A 134 12.63 21.36 3.03
CA ALA A 134 12.15 20.67 1.85
C ALA A 134 13.21 19.71 1.25
N ILE A 135 14.46 20.18 1.14
CA ILE A 135 15.59 19.35 0.66
C ILE A 135 15.83 18.20 1.63
N LEU A 136 15.82 18.45 2.94
CA LEU A 136 16.00 17.43 3.95
C LEU A 136 14.94 16.32 3.83
N ARG A 137 13.65 16.68 3.62
CA ARG A 137 12.56 15.73 3.38
C ARG A 137 12.80 14.84 2.17
N LEU A 138 13.29 15.43 1.09
CA LEU A 138 13.62 14.68 -0.12
C LEU A 138 14.77 13.69 0.15
N GLN A 139 15.85 14.17 0.76
CA GLN A 139 17.01 13.35 1.09
C GLN A 139 16.67 12.17 2.00
N GLU A 140 15.92 12.39 3.07
CA GLU A 140 15.47 11.35 4.00
C GLU A 140 14.56 10.32 3.32
N THR A 141 13.66 10.78 2.46
CA THR A 141 12.79 9.88 1.68
C THR A 141 13.62 9.01 0.73
N VAL A 142 14.55 9.60 -0.01
CA VAL A 142 15.42 8.88 -0.94
C VAL A 142 16.33 7.91 -0.20
N LEU A 143 16.93 8.33 0.92
CA LEU A 143 17.75 7.47 1.76
C LEU A 143 16.99 6.25 2.25
N GLY A 144 15.77 6.45 2.77
CA GLY A 144 14.91 5.34 3.23
C GLY A 144 14.59 4.35 2.11
N VAL A 145 14.26 4.86 0.91
CA VAL A 145 13.98 4.01 -0.27
C VAL A 145 15.22 3.23 -0.71
N ILE A 146 16.38 3.87 -0.75
CA ILE A 146 17.65 3.22 -1.15
C ILE A 146 18.01 2.15 -0.11
N THR A 147 18.01 2.50 1.17
CA THR A 147 18.39 1.58 2.26
C THR A 147 17.50 0.35 2.27
N PHE A 148 16.19 0.54 2.20
CA PHE A 148 15.24 -0.57 2.08
C PHE A 148 15.55 -1.45 0.87
N SER A 149 15.76 -0.85 -0.30
CA SER A 149 16.01 -1.57 -1.55
C SER A 149 17.29 -2.39 -1.50
N VAL A 150 18.36 -1.83 -0.91
CA VAL A 150 19.66 -2.50 -0.78
C VAL A 150 19.56 -3.66 0.21
N VAL A 151 19.04 -3.43 1.41
CA VAL A 151 18.92 -4.46 2.46
C VAL A 151 18.09 -5.64 1.98
N TYR A 152 16.92 -5.37 1.37
CA TYR A 152 16.03 -6.43 0.88
C TYR A 152 16.59 -7.18 -0.33
N ARG A 153 17.51 -6.58 -1.06
CA ARG A 153 18.19 -7.24 -2.20
C ARG A 153 19.38 -8.07 -1.78
N VAL A 154 20.10 -7.64 -0.73
CA VAL A 154 21.32 -8.30 -0.26
C VAL A 154 21.02 -9.40 0.75
N ILE A 155 20.10 -9.14 1.69
CA ILE A 155 19.77 -10.06 2.78
C ILE A 155 18.60 -10.93 2.38
N TRP A 156 18.84 -12.24 2.25
CA TRP A 156 17.83 -13.22 1.83
C TRP A 156 16.94 -12.71 0.68
N PRO A 157 17.48 -12.54 -0.52
CA PRO A 157 16.71 -12.04 -1.64
C PRO A 157 15.49 -12.93 -1.87
N VAL A 158 14.31 -12.33 -1.83
CA VAL A 158 13.07 -13.04 -2.09
C VAL A 158 12.88 -13.13 -3.59
N ASN A 159 12.87 -14.34 -4.09
CA ASN A 159 12.56 -14.57 -5.49
C ASN A 159 11.04 -14.44 -5.70
N THR A 160 10.63 -13.30 -6.27
CA THR A 160 9.22 -13.00 -6.57
C THR A 160 8.60 -14.09 -7.47
N GLU A 161 9.41 -14.72 -8.33
CA GLU A 161 9.00 -15.83 -9.18
C GLU A 161 8.62 -17.04 -8.36
N GLN A 162 9.46 -17.43 -7.38
CA GLN A 162 9.17 -18.56 -6.51
C GLN A 162 7.91 -18.33 -5.66
N LYS A 163 7.75 -17.13 -5.10
CA LYS A 163 6.52 -16.78 -4.35
C LYS A 163 5.28 -16.84 -5.25
N PHE A 164 5.38 -16.30 -6.47
CA PHE A 164 4.27 -16.35 -7.42
C PHE A 164 3.90 -17.80 -7.78
N ILE A 165 4.88 -18.64 -8.11
CA ILE A 165 4.68 -20.04 -8.45
C ILE A 165 4.08 -20.80 -7.26
N GLN A 166 4.60 -20.58 -6.05
CA GLN A 166 4.06 -21.20 -4.84
C GLN A 166 2.60 -20.83 -4.60
N GLN A 167 2.26 -19.53 -4.64
CA GLN A 167 0.88 -19.06 -4.45
C GLN A 167 -0.06 -19.56 -5.56
N PHE A 168 0.45 -19.66 -6.80
CA PHE A 168 -0.30 -20.23 -7.91
C PHE A 168 -0.61 -21.71 -7.67
N GLU A 169 0.38 -22.50 -7.25
CA GLU A 169 0.19 -23.91 -6.94
C GLU A 169 -0.71 -24.15 -5.73
N GLU A 170 -0.60 -23.32 -4.69
CA GLU A 170 -1.51 -23.38 -3.53
C GLU A 170 -2.96 -23.13 -3.96
N SER A 171 -3.21 -22.10 -4.77
CA SER A 171 -4.55 -21.83 -5.30
C SER A 171 -5.05 -22.92 -6.23
N ARG A 172 -4.17 -23.48 -7.07
CA ARG A 172 -4.50 -24.58 -7.99
C ARG A 172 -4.86 -25.85 -7.24
N THR A 173 -4.06 -26.24 -6.25
CA THR A 173 -4.30 -27.47 -5.45
C THR A 173 -5.61 -27.37 -4.67
N LEU A 174 -5.89 -26.22 -4.06
CA LEU A 174 -7.14 -25.97 -3.36
C LEU A 174 -8.36 -26.09 -4.29
N LEU A 175 -8.28 -25.54 -5.50
CA LEU A 175 -9.37 -25.66 -6.49
C LEU A 175 -9.52 -27.10 -7.01
N LEU A 176 -8.42 -27.83 -7.18
CA LEU A 176 -8.46 -29.26 -7.55
C LEU A 176 -9.12 -30.11 -6.47
N GLU A 177 -8.80 -29.88 -5.19
CA GLU A 177 -9.43 -30.56 -4.07
C GLU A 177 -10.93 -30.27 -4.00
N ALA A 178 -11.31 -29.00 -4.18
CA ALA A 178 -12.72 -28.60 -4.22
C ALA A 178 -13.49 -29.20 -5.39
N LEU A 179 -12.84 -29.41 -6.55
CA LEU A 179 -13.43 -30.08 -7.71
C LEU A 179 -13.58 -31.59 -7.51
N LYS A 180 -12.62 -32.25 -6.82
CA LYS A 180 -12.63 -33.69 -6.54
C LYS A 180 -13.60 -34.04 -5.42
N ASN A 181 -13.69 -33.23 -4.38
CA ASN A 181 -14.57 -33.41 -3.24
C ASN A 181 -15.96 -32.80 -3.50
N LYS A 182 -16.80 -33.53 -4.22
CA LYS A 182 -18.10 -33.04 -4.73
C LYS A 182 -19.09 -32.58 -3.65
N HIS A 183 -18.97 -33.00 -2.39
CA HIS A 183 -19.96 -32.77 -1.34
C HIS A 183 -19.43 -32.09 -0.08
N ASP A 184 -18.12 -31.95 0.09
CA ASP A 184 -17.53 -31.45 1.35
C ASP A 184 -16.33 -30.54 1.05
N PHE A 185 -16.59 -29.37 0.47
CA PHE A 185 -15.54 -28.36 0.31
C PHE A 185 -15.79 -27.19 1.27
N ASN A 186 -14.71 -26.72 1.85
CA ASN A 186 -14.76 -25.59 2.76
C ASN A 186 -14.99 -24.26 1.99
N LEU A 187 -16.21 -23.72 2.10
CA LEU A 187 -16.60 -22.47 1.43
C LEU A 187 -15.72 -21.29 1.89
N GLU A 188 -15.38 -21.24 3.17
CA GLU A 188 -14.54 -20.19 3.75
C GLU A 188 -13.11 -20.22 3.17
N ALA A 189 -12.54 -21.41 2.96
CA ALA A 189 -11.26 -21.58 2.30
C ALA A 189 -11.30 -21.13 0.83
N LEU A 190 -12.42 -21.40 0.14
CA LEU A 190 -12.63 -20.98 -1.23
C LEU A 190 -12.77 -19.45 -1.35
N GLU A 191 -13.48 -18.81 -0.42
CA GLU A 191 -13.58 -17.34 -0.35
C GLU A 191 -12.22 -16.71 -0.04
N ALA A 192 -11.46 -17.26 0.91
CA ALA A 192 -10.11 -16.81 1.22
C ALA A 192 -9.16 -16.92 0.00
N ASN A 193 -9.34 -17.96 -0.83
CA ASN A 193 -8.57 -18.13 -2.07
C ASN A 193 -8.80 -17.01 -3.10
N SER A 194 -9.96 -16.34 -3.08
CA SER A 194 -10.21 -15.16 -3.92
C SER A 194 -9.18 -14.05 -3.65
N GLY A 195 -8.82 -13.87 -2.38
CA GLY A 195 -7.75 -12.96 -1.97
C GLY A 195 -6.38 -13.36 -2.55
N ASN A 196 -6.07 -14.65 -2.58
CA ASN A 196 -4.80 -15.15 -3.13
C ASN A 196 -4.73 -14.96 -4.65
N ILE A 197 -5.82 -15.24 -5.36
CA ILE A 197 -5.90 -15.01 -6.81
C ILE A 197 -5.76 -13.51 -7.14
N ASN A 198 -6.40 -12.62 -6.37
CA ASN A 198 -6.23 -11.19 -6.54
C ASN A 198 -4.76 -10.74 -6.32
N LYS A 199 -4.05 -11.34 -5.35
CA LYS A 199 -2.61 -11.11 -5.15
C LYS A 199 -1.78 -11.56 -6.35
N LEU A 200 -2.09 -12.69 -6.98
CA LEU A 200 -1.45 -13.15 -8.21
C LEU A 200 -1.62 -12.13 -9.35
N TYR A 201 -2.84 -11.58 -9.50
CA TYR A 201 -3.10 -10.50 -10.47
C TYR A 201 -2.28 -9.25 -10.20
N GLN A 202 -2.25 -8.81 -8.95
CA GLN A 202 -1.47 -7.64 -8.54
C GLN A 202 0.02 -7.85 -8.83
N LEU A 203 0.58 -9.03 -8.50
CA LEU A 203 1.97 -9.35 -8.79
C LEU A 203 2.31 -9.30 -10.29
N LEU A 204 1.40 -9.76 -11.16
CA LEU A 204 1.60 -9.71 -12.60
C LEU A 204 1.44 -8.30 -13.19
N ASN A 205 0.66 -7.42 -12.54
CA ASN A 205 0.44 -6.04 -12.98
C ASN A 205 1.52 -5.07 -12.51
N LEU A 206 2.31 -5.44 -11.51
CA LEU A 206 3.46 -4.67 -11.08
C LEU A 206 4.61 -4.76 -12.11
N PRO A 207 5.49 -3.74 -12.19
CA PRO A 207 6.69 -3.83 -12.98
C PRO A 207 7.59 -4.94 -12.41
N LEU A 208 7.62 -6.09 -13.07
CA LEU A 208 8.37 -7.30 -12.69
C LEU A 208 9.89 -7.11 -12.86
N LYS A 209 10.47 -6.11 -12.18
CA LYS A 209 11.90 -5.81 -12.20
C LYS A 209 12.71 -6.83 -11.39
N GLY A 210 12.62 -8.09 -11.66
CA GLY A 210 13.36 -9.12 -10.89
C GLY A 210 13.08 -10.54 -11.35
N SER A 211 12.07 -10.75 -12.17
CA SER A 211 11.75 -12.03 -12.76
C SER A 211 11.68 -11.94 -14.27
N TYR A 212 12.72 -12.44 -14.93
CA TYR A 212 12.78 -12.49 -16.39
C TYR A 212 11.68 -13.38 -16.95
N ARG A 213 11.45 -14.56 -16.37
CA ARG A 213 10.46 -15.54 -16.83
C ARG A 213 9.02 -15.03 -16.70
N LEU A 214 8.63 -14.45 -15.57
CA LEU A 214 7.30 -13.90 -15.40
C LEU A 214 7.04 -12.73 -16.36
N ARG A 215 8.07 -11.92 -16.64
CA ARG A 215 7.95 -10.79 -17.58
C ARG A 215 7.83 -11.27 -19.03
N GLN A 216 8.64 -12.25 -19.42
CA GLN A 216 8.63 -12.80 -20.78
C GLN A 216 7.31 -13.48 -21.12
N HIS A 217 6.74 -14.22 -20.16
CA HIS A 217 5.51 -14.99 -20.34
C HIS A 217 4.30 -14.38 -19.62
N ARG A 218 4.30 -13.06 -19.41
CA ARG A 218 3.26 -12.36 -18.63
C ARG A 218 1.85 -12.64 -19.17
N ARG A 219 1.67 -12.64 -20.48
CA ARG A 219 0.35 -12.91 -21.10
C ARG A 219 -0.14 -14.32 -20.77
N ALA A 220 0.72 -15.31 -20.95
CA ALA A 220 0.37 -16.70 -20.64
C ALA A 220 0.04 -16.90 -19.15
N TRP A 221 0.75 -16.21 -18.24
CA TRP A 221 0.43 -16.26 -16.81
C TRP A 221 -0.89 -15.54 -16.49
N LEU A 222 -1.19 -14.41 -17.13
CA LEU A 222 -2.48 -13.75 -16.97
C LEU A 222 -3.65 -14.63 -17.44
N GLU A 223 -3.51 -15.33 -18.55
CA GLU A 223 -4.51 -16.29 -19.04
C GLU A 223 -4.76 -17.38 -18.01
N ARG A 224 -3.70 -17.98 -17.44
CA ARG A 224 -3.82 -19.01 -16.40
C ARG A 224 -4.49 -18.51 -15.12
N VAL A 225 -4.15 -17.31 -14.66
CA VAL A 225 -4.79 -16.71 -13.48
C VAL A 225 -6.26 -16.41 -13.76
N ASN A 226 -6.61 -15.98 -14.99
CA ASN A 226 -7.99 -15.80 -15.42
C ASN A 226 -8.78 -17.13 -15.38
N GLU A 227 -8.17 -18.23 -15.82
CA GLU A 227 -8.79 -19.54 -15.76
C GLU A 227 -9.03 -20.01 -14.33
N LEU A 228 -8.06 -19.79 -13.41
CA LEU A 228 -8.29 -20.05 -11.97
C LEU A 228 -9.47 -19.25 -11.42
N THR A 229 -9.57 -17.96 -11.79
CA THR A 229 -10.69 -17.11 -11.40
C THR A 229 -12.03 -17.63 -11.90
N HIS A 230 -12.09 -18.02 -13.17
CA HIS A 230 -13.31 -18.56 -13.79
C HIS A 230 -13.76 -19.86 -13.12
N ILE A 231 -12.81 -20.76 -12.80
CA ILE A 231 -13.11 -22.02 -12.10
C ILE A 231 -13.61 -21.74 -10.69
N GLN A 232 -12.99 -20.80 -10.00
CA GLN A 232 -13.41 -20.39 -8.66
C GLN A 232 -14.81 -19.77 -8.65
N GLU A 233 -15.14 -18.89 -9.58
CA GLU A 233 -16.48 -18.31 -9.72
C GLU A 233 -17.54 -19.40 -9.98
N LYS A 234 -17.22 -20.38 -10.83
CA LYS A 234 -18.11 -21.51 -11.05
C LYS A 234 -18.33 -22.35 -9.80
N LEU A 235 -17.30 -22.56 -8.97
CA LEU A 235 -17.39 -23.29 -7.71
C LEU A 235 -18.23 -22.51 -6.68
N LEU A 236 -18.05 -21.20 -6.56
CA LEU A 236 -18.82 -20.35 -5.66
C LEU A 236 -20.30 -20.27 -6.05
N ASN A 237 -20.58 -20.16 -7.35
CA ASN A 237 -21.97 -20.10 -7.89
C ASN A 237 -22.69 -21.46 -7.87
N ARG A 238 -22.01 -22.56 -7.52
CA ARG A 238 -22.57 -23.89 -7.44
C ARG A 238 -23.60 -24.05 -6.32
N GLY A 239 -23.51 -23.25 -5.25
CA GLY A 239 -24.42 -23.30 -4.11
C GLY A 239 -25.88 -23.10 -4.46
N ASP A 240 -26.21 -22.52 -5.63
CA ASP A 240 -27.57 -22.11 -6.01
C ASP A 240 -28.27 -23.05 -7.02
N LYS A 241 -27.56 -24.00 -7.67
CA LYS A 241 -28.19 -24.84 -8.72
C LYS A 241 -27.71 -26.30 -8.68
N SER A 242 -28.59 -27.20 -8.27
CA SER A 242 -28.39 -28.66 -8.15
C SER A 242 -28.23 -29.43 -9.48
N ASN A 243 -28.06 -28.78 -10.61
CA ASN A 243 -28.00 -29.44 -11.94
C ASN A 243 -26.69 -29.12 -12.66
N SER A 244 -25.56 -29.63 -12.15
CA SER A 244 -24.27 -29.47 -12.82
C SER A 244 -23.94 -30.67 -13.70
N ASN A 245 -23.70 -30.42 -14.99
CA ASN A 245 -23.26 -31.38 -15.98
C ASN A 245 -21.96 -32.08 -15.54
N SER A 246 -22.02 -33.36 -15.19
CA SER A 246 -20.86 -34.17 -14.75
C SER A 246 -19.68 -34.16 -15.74
N ALA A 247 -19.95 -33.95 -17.02
CA ALA A 247 -18.95 -33.87 -18.08
C ALA A 247 -18.17 -32.53 -18.02
N GLU A 248 -18.82 -31.41 -17.67
CA GLU A 248 -18.16 -30.11 -17.55
C GLU A 248 -17.17 -30.07 -16.39
N TRP A 249 -17.52 -30.68 -15.26
CA TRP A 249 -16.64 -30.79 -14.09
C TRP A 249 -15.42 -31.68 -14.33
N LYS A 250 -15.57 -32.76 -15.08
CA LYS A 250 -14.43 -33.57 -15.49
C LYS A 250 -13.50 -32.79 -16.40
N ALA A 251 -14.03 -32.04 -17.37
CA ALA A 251 -13.22 -31.21 -18.26
C ALA A 251 -12.43 -30.12 -17.50
N LEU A 252 -13.05 -29.46 -16.52
CA LEU A 252 -12.38 -28.45 -15.69
C LEU A 252 -11.29 -29.08 -14.82
N THR A 253 -11.50 -30.28 -14.27
CA THR A 253 -10.49 -31.00 -13.49
C THR A 253 -9.30 -31.39 -14.36
N GLU A 254 -9.55 -31.95 -15.54
CA GLU A 254 -8.51 -32.31 -16.51
C GLU A 254 -7.72 -31.09 -16.99
N GLN A 255 -8.41 -29.98 -17.22
CA GLN A 255 -7.80 -28.70 -17.57
C GLN A 255 -6.84 -28.21 -16.47
N LEU A 256 -7.25 -28.23 -15.20
CA LEU A 256 -6.42 -27.85 -14.05
C LEU A 256 -5.26 -28.83 -13.78
N GLU A 257 -5.47 -30.11 -14.00
CA GLU A 257 -4.40 -31.15 -13.88
C GLU A 257 -3.32 -30.97 -14.94
N ASN A 258 -3.69 -30.56 -16.15
CA ASN A 258 -2.78 -30.31 -17.27
C ASN A 258 -2.02 -28.95 -17.18
N PHE A 259 -2.28 -28.13 -16.16
CA PHE A 259 -1.49 -26.93 -15.91
C PHE A 259 -0.10 -27.27 -15.35
N TYR A 260 0.87 -27.46 -16.24
CA TYR A 260 2.28 -27.62 -15.88
C TYR A 260 2.93 -26.25 -15.61
N VAL A 261 3.52 -26.09 -14.42
CA VAL A 261 4.21 -24.86 -13.99
C VAL A 261 5.54 -24.67 -14.72
N ASP A 262 6.21 -25.76 -15.11
CA ASP A 262 7.59 -25.72 -15.61
C ASP A 262 7.76 -25.28 -17.08
N LYS A 263 6.71 -25.30 -17.87
CA LYS A 263 6.75 -24.78 -19.26
C LYS A 263 5.46 -24.02 -19.55
N PRO A 264 5.51 -22.70 -19.66
CA PRO A 264 4.46 -21.98 -20.37
C PRO A 264 4.59 -22.35 -21.86
N GLN A 265 4.17 -23.56 -22.22
CA GLN A 265 3.87 -23.82 -23.61
C GLN A 265 2.74 -22.87 -23.97
N THR A 266 2.97 -22.04 -24.96
CA THR A 266 1.91 -21.46 -25.77
C THR A 266 1.09 -22.65 -26.25
N SER A 267 0.16 -23.11 -25.42
CA SER A 267 -0.80 -24.11 -25.83
C SER A 267 -1.61 -23.42 -26.90
N LEU A 268 -1.29 -23.78 -28.12
CA LEU A 268 -2.14 -23.65 -29.28
C LEU A 268 -3.46 -24.42 -29.03
N ILE A 269 -4.21 -24.02 -28.03
CA ILE A 269 -5.64 -24.25 -28.01
C ILE A 269 -6.17 -23.17 -28.94
N GLY A 270 -6.45 -23.59 -30.15
CA GLY A 270 -7.19 -22.82 -31.11
C GLY A 270 -8.60 -22.55 -30.59
N VAL A 271 -8.69 -21.68 -29.61
CA VAL A 271 -9.95 -21.07 -29.21
C VAL A 271 -10.20 -19.93 -30.17
N LYS A 272 -10.92 -20.26 -31.24
CA LYS A 272 -11.66 -19.34 -32.08
C LYS A 272 -12.79 -18.66 -31.28
N ASP A 273 -12.52 -18.15 -30.11
CA ASP A 273 -13.47 -17.41 -29.29
C ASP A 273 -12.81 -16.14 -28.77
N SER A 274 -12.33 -15.28 -29.69
CA SER A 274 -11.96 -13.91 -29.39
C SER A 274 -13.10 -13.14 -28.69
N ASP A 275 -14.34 -13.50 -28.98
CA ASP A 275 -15.53 -12.87 -28.39
C ASP A 275 -15.77 -13.30 -26.93
N LYS A 276 -15.37 -14.52 -26.55
CA LYS A 276 -15.43 -14.97 -25.14
C LYS A 276 -14.31 -14.38 -24.29
N ILE A 277 -13.14 -14.16 -24.85
CA ILE A 277 -12.02 -13.47 -24.16
C ILE A 277 -12.38 -12.01 -23.96
N GLU A 278 -13.11 -11.39 -24.89
CA GLU A 278 -13.62 -10.03 -24.72
C GLU A 278 -14.76 -9.96 -23.68
N SER A 279 -15.61 -10.97 -23.57
CA SER A 279 -16.66 -11.03 -22.54
C SER A 279 -16.10 -11.31 -21.13
N VAL A 280 -15.07 -12.12 -20.98
CA VAL A 280 -14.36 -12.34 -19.70
C VAL A 280 -13.50 -11.12 -19.35
N ASN A 281 -12.84 -10.49 -20.30
CA ASN A 281 -12.22 -9.18 -20.12
C ASN A 281 -13.23 -8.07 -19.84
N SER A 282 -14.47 -8.19 -20.28
CA SER A 282 -15.54 -7.25 -19.93
C SER A 282 -16.12 -7.53 -18.56
N SER A 283 -16.19 -8.77 -18.08
CA SER A 283 -16.61 -9.08 -16.71
C SER A 283 -15.50 -8.77 -15.68
N LEU A 284 -14.24 -8.93 -16.02
CA LEU A 284 -13.11 -8.40 -15.24
C LEU A 284 -12.96 -6.87 -15.39
N ARG A 285 -13.41 -6.30 -16.51
CA ARG A 285 -13.66 -4.87 -16.69
C ARG A 285 -14.97 -4.40 -16.06
N GLN A 286 -15.85 -5.27 -15.58
CA GLN A 286 -16.99 -4.90 -14.74
C GLN A 286 -16.56 -4.32 -13.39
N GLY A 287 -15.29 -4.44 -13.01
CA GLY A 287 -14.65 -3.52 -12.08
C GLY A 287 -14.33 -2.13 -12.66
N LYS A 288 -14.39 -1.89 -13.95
CA LYS A 288 -14.41 -0.53 -14.49
C LYS A 288 -15.81 0.07 -14.29
N ARG A 289 -16.06 0.49 -13.06
CA ARG A 289 -17.16 1.39 -12.73
C ARG A 289 -17.24 2.46 -13.80
N THR A 290 -18.43 2.75 -14.27
CA THR A 290 -18.64 3.78 -15.30
C THR A 290 -17.99 5.07 -14.82
N PHE A 291 -17.31 5.82 -15.68
CA PHE A 291 -16.62 7.09 -15.36
C PHE A 291 -17.47 8.01 -14.45
N PHE A 292 -18.78 8.07 -14.70
CA PHE A 292 -19.73 8.83 -13.86
C PHE A 292 -19.94 8.27 -12.46
N GLN A 293 -19.85 6.94 -12.26
CA GLN A 293 -19.93 6.33 -10.92
C GLN A 293 -18.66 6.61 -10.13
N HIS A 294 -17.49 6.54 -10.76
CA HIS A 294 -16.23 6.96 -10.18
C HIS A 294 -16.31 8.43 -9.73
N ILE A 295 -16.75 9.34 -10.59
CA ILE A 295 -16.89 10.75 -10.25
C ILE A 295 -17.81 10.97 -9.05
N LYS A 296 -18.91 10.23 -8.94
CA LYS A 296 -19.88 10.39 -7.83
C LYS A 296 -19.31 9.91 -6.49
N GLU A 297 -18.64 8.76 -6.47
CA GLU A 297 -17.99 8.22 -5.27
C GLU A 297 -16.78 9.06 -4.86
N ASP A 298 -15.98 9.49 -5.80
CA ASP A 298 -14.79 10.30 -5.56
C ASP A 298 -15.15 11.71 -5.09
N LYS A 299 -16.24 12.31 -5.59
CA LYS A 299 -16.78 13.58 -5.06
C LYS A 299 -17.15 13.47 -3.57
N ARG A 300 -17.72 12.33 -3.15
CA ARG A 300 -18.05 12.11 -1.73
C ARG A 300 -16.79 12.03 -0.87
N LYS A 301 -15.76 11.32 -1.34
CA LYS A 301 -14.46 11.23 -0.66
C LYS A 301 -13.79 12.60 -0.55
N VAL A 302 -13.79 13.37 -1.65
CA VAL A 302 -13.26 14.73 -1.68
C VAL A 302 -14.00 15.62 -0.68
N PHE A 303 -15.33 15.57 -0.67
CA PHE A 303 -16.11 16.37 0.28
C PHE A 303 -15.78 16.03 1.74
N HIS A 304 -15.68 14.74 2.08
CA HIS A 304 -15.32 14.31 3.43
C HIS A 304 -13.89 14.76 3.82
N GLY A 305 -12.91 14.56 2.94
CA GLY A 305 -11.53 14.96 3.24
C GLY A 305 -11.37 16.48 3.35
N VAL A 306 -11.97 17.23 2.44
CA VAL A 306 -11.95 18.70 2.49
C VAL A 306 -12.67 19.23 3.73
N SER A 307 -13.86 18.71 4.06
CA SER A 307 -14.59 19.14 5.26
C SER A 307 -13.80 18.83 6.53
N MET A 308 -13.18 17.66 6.62
CA MET A 308 -12.33 17.29 7.76
C MET A 308 -11.14 18.24 7.91
N PHE A 309 -10.47 18.57 6.81
CA PHE A 309 -9.33 19.49 6.82
C PHE A 309 -9.74 20.91 7.21
N VAL A 310 -10.78 21.45 6.59
CA VAL A 310 -11.29 22.79 6.91
C VAL A 310 -11.75 22.88 8.36
N THR A 311 -12.48 21.87 8.85
CA THR A 311 -12.89 21.81 10.26
C THR A 311 -11.68 21.80 11.20
N SER A 312 -10.64 21.02 10.88
CA SER A 312 -9.42 20.98 11.69
C SER A 312 -8.65 22.29 11.68
N LEU A 313 -8.63 23.01 10.55
CA LEU A 313 -8.05 24.35 10.46
C LEU A 313 -8.83 25.36 11.31
N LEU A 314 -10.16 25.34 11.25
CA LEU A 314 -11.00 26.22 12.09
C LEU A 314 -10.78 25.92 13.57
N VAL A 315 -10.74 24.64 13.95
CA VAL A 315 -10.44 24.23 15.33
C VAL A 315 -9.07 24.75 15.77
N TRP A 316 -8.05 24.63 14.94
CA TRP A 316 -6.70 25.12 15.25
C TRP A 316 -6.62 26.64 15.37
N ILE A 317 -7.34 27.38 14.52
CA ILE A 317 -7.34 28.86 14.54
C ILE A 317 -8.07 29.41 15.75
N TYR A 318 -9.20 28.81 16.13
CA TYR A 318 -10.07 29.36 17.18
C TYR A 318 -9.84 28.76 18.57
N LEU A 319 -9.22 27.57 18.66
CA LEU A 319 -8.93 26.93 19.93
C LEU A 319 -7.42 26.89 20.18
N PRO A 320 -6.95 27.26 21.39
CA PRO A 320 -5.54 27.22 21.76
C PRO A 320 -5.08 25.75 21.98
N ILE A 321 -4.84 25.03 20.89
CA ILE A 321 -4.40 23.64 20.96
C ILE A 321 -2.89 23.59 21.22
N PRO A 322 -2.44 22.85 22.24
CA PRO A 322 -1.01 22.63 22.47
C PRO A 322 -0.41 21.84 21.29
N GLY A 323 0.81 22.19 20.88
CA GLY A 323 1.51 21.54 19.76
C GLY A 323 1.62 22.39 18.49
N GLY A 324 1.03 23.60 18.45
CA GLY A 324 1.21 24.57 17.36
C GLY A 324 0.84 23.99 15.99
N SER A 325 1.74 24.12 15.01
CA SER A 325 1.54 23.69 13.62
C SER A 325 1.50 22.16 13.40
N ILE A 326 1.84 21.37 14.42
CA ILE A 326 1.78 19.89 14.31
C ILE A 326 0.35 19.40 14.14
N PHE A 327 -0.62 20.05 14.80
CA PHE A 327 -2.03 19.66 14.71
C PHE A 327 -2.59 19.75 13.27
N PRO A 328 -2.53 20.91 12.57
CA PRO A 328 -3.02 20.99 11.21
C PRO A 328 -2.22 20.12 10.23
N MET A 329 -0.94 19.89 10.47
CA MET A 329 -0.10 18.99 9.68
C MET A 329 -0.60 17.54 9.74
N ILE A 330 -0.86 17.03 10.95
CA ILE A 330 -1.39 15.68 11.14
C ILE A 330 -2.79 15.58 10.54
N ALA A 331 -3.65 16.55 10.80
CA ALA A 331 -4.99 16.61 10.24
C ALA A 331 -4.98 16.62 8.70
N ALA A 332 -4.06 17.34 8.08
CA ALA A 332 -3.87 17.35 6.63
C ALA A 332 -3.55 15.96 6.08
N ALA A 333 -2.59 15.25 6.69
CA ALA A 333 -2.22 13.90 6.30
C ALA A 333 -3.41 12.93 6.39
N PHE A 334 -4.13 12.95 7.51
CA PHE A 334 -5.31 12.10 7.71
C PHE A 334 -6.48 12.46 6.79
N SER A 335 -6.70 13.74 6.50
CA SER A 335 -7.74 14.20 5.58
C SER A 335 -7.58 13.66 4.17
N CYS A 336 -6.35 13.37 3.74
CA CYS A 336 -6.08 12.77 2.46
C CYS A 336 -6.22 11.24 2.47
N ILE A 337 -5.86 10.57 3.57
CA ILE A 337 -5.78 9.11 3.65
C ILE A 337 -7.10 8.48 4.09
N LEU A 338 -7.74 9.01 5.14
CA LEU A 338 -8.93 8.40 5.74
C LEU A 338 -10.13 8.23 4.79
N PRO A 339 -10.46 9.19 3.90
CA PRO A 339 -11.57 9.03 2.97
C PRO A 339 -11.39 7.91 1.95
N THR A 340 -10.15 7.43 1.76
CA THR A 340 -9.83 6.35 0.82
C THR A 340 -9.89 4.96 1.47
N MET A 341 -9.96 4.88 2.80
CA MET A 341 -9.99 3.63 3.54
C MET A 341 -11.42 3.05 3.66
N PRO A 342 -11.57 1.72 3.68
CA PRO A 342 -12.85 1.09 3.95
C PRO A 342 -13.29 1.32 5.41
N PRO A 343 -14.62 1.38 5.68
CA PRO A 343 -15.14 1.70 7.02
C PRO A 343 -14.72 0.74 8.13
N SER A 344 -14.47 -0.54 7.81
CA SER A 344 -13.96 -1.54 8.77
C SER A 344 -12.58 -1.17 9.27
N VAL A 345 -11.66 -0.89 8.34
CA VAL A 345 -10.27 -0.49 8.66
C VAL A 345 -10.25 0.84 9.43
N LEU A 346 -11.19 1.75 9.13
CA LEU A 346 -11.29 3.03 9.83
C LEU A 346 -11.67 2.85 11.31
N LYS A 347 -12.59 1.92 11.62
CA LYS A 347 -12.96 1.59 13.01
C LYS A 347 -11.78 1.00 13.77
N ASP A 348 -11.08 0.03 13.17
CA ASP A 348 -9.91 -0.62 13.78
C ASP A 348 -8.77 0.38 14.02
N ALA A 349 -8.53 1.27 13.05
CA ALA A 349 -7.56 2.35 13.18
C ALA A 349 -7.92 3.33 14.31
N PHE A 350 -9.20 3.69 14.46
CA PHE A 350 -9.68 4.56 15.52
C PHE A 350 -9.44 3.96 16.91
N PHE A 351 -9.82 2.72 17.11
CA PHE A 351 -9.56 2.02 18.38
C PHE A 351 -8.08 1.79 18.62
N GLY A 352 -7.31 1.51 17.57
CA GLY A 352 -5.85 1.39 17.62
C GLY A 352 -5.19 2.69 18.10
N VAL A 353 -5.59 3.85 17.55
CA VAL A 353 -5.05 5.16 17.94
C VAL A 353 -5.40 5.49 19.40
N ILE A 354 -6.63 5.23 19.83
CA ILE A 354 -7.04 5.44 21.23
C ILE A 354 -6.25 4.52 22.15
N GLY A 355 -6.17 3.22 21.83
CA GLY A 355 -5.43 2.25 22.64
C GLY A 355 -3.95 2.60 22.76
N THR A 356 -3.29 2.86 21.63
CA THR A 356 -1.87 3.24 21.60
C THR A 356 -1.63 4.57 22.32
N GLY A 357 -2.50 5.56 22.11
CA GLY A 357 -2.42 6.85 22.80
C GLY A 357 -2.57 6.71 24.32
N THR A 358 -3.46 5.84 24.77
CA THR A 358 -3.64 5.54 26.19
C THR A 358 -2.39 4.88 26.78
N VAL A 359 -1.82 3.89 26.07
CA VAL A 359 -0.57 3.22 26.51
C VAL A 359 0.58 4.22 26.60
N ILE A 360 0.80 5.03 25.56
CA ILE A 360 1.85 6.05 25.55
C ILE A 360 1.64 7.06 26.69
N LEU A 361 0.41 7.46 26.98
CA LEU A 361 0.11 8.36 28.09
C LEU A 361 0.47 7.73 29.43
N LEU A 362 0.11 6.47 29.63
CA LEU A 362 0.45 5.72 30.86
C LEU A 362 1.96 5.55 31.02
N GLU A 363 2.66 5.23 29.92
CA GLU A 363 4.11 5.14 29.89
C GLU A 363 4.76 6.48 30.28
N TYR A 364 4.30 7.57 29.65
CA TYR A 364 4.84 8.89 29.91
C TYR A 364 4.63 9.33 31.36
N VAL A 365 3.45 9.07 31.93
CA VAL A 365 3.09 9.51 33.28
C VAL A 365 3.69 8.64 34.36
N PHE A 366 3.73 7.31 34.17
CA PHE A 366 4.10 6.37 35.21
C PHE A 366 5.47 5.73 35.06
N LEU A 367 5.88 5.40 33.82
CA LEU A 367 7.15 4.71 33.58
C LEU A 367 8.32 5.67 33.34
N MET A 368 8.13 6.71 32.57
CA MET A 368 9.22 7.63 32.22
C MET A 368 9.88 8.31 33.43
N PRO A 369 9.15 8.72 34.48
CA PRO A 369 9.75 9.29 35.69
C PRO A 369 10.59 8.27 36.49
N LEU A 370 10.40 6.96 36.31
CA LEU A 370 11.14 5.91 36.96
C LEU A 370 12.45 5.54 36.24
N MET A 371 12.60 5.98 35.00
CA MET A 371 13.77 5.69 34.18
C MET A 371 14.79 6.82 34.31
N THR A 372 15.90 6.54 34.97
CA THR A 372 16.98 7.52 35.22
C THR A 372 18.10 7.42 34.18
N GLU A 373 18.19 6.30 33.45
CA GLU A 373 19.27 6.00 32.52
C GLU A 373 18.79 5.74 31.09
N LEU A 374 19.50 6.28 30.13
CA LEU A 374 19.20 6.15 28.68
C LEU A 374 19.12 4.70 28.20
N TRP A 375 19.91 3.80 28.78
CA TRP A 375 19.90 2.38 28.40
C TRP A 375 18.64 1.66 28.86
N GLN A 376 18.02 2.09 29.97
CA GLN A 376 16.73 1.56 30.45
C GLN A 376 15.62 1.91 29.48
N LEU A 377 15.61 3.13 28.96
CA LEU A 377 14.68 3.58 27.94
C LEU A 377 14.89 2.82 26.63
N ALA A 378 16.14 2.62 26.21
CA ALA A 378 16.48 1.86 25.00
C ALA A 378 16.03 0.39 25.11
N LEU A 379 16.23 -0.24 26.26
CA LEU A 379 15.80 -1.62 26.51
C LEU A 379 14.27 -1.75 26.49
N PHE A 380 13.57 -0.78 27.05
CA PHE A 380 12.12 -0.76 27.09
C PHE A 380 11.49 -0.66 25.70
N TYR A 381 12.02 0.20 24.82
CA TYR A 381 11.52 0.30 23.43
C TYR A 381 12.02 -0.82 22.51
N PHE A 382 12.95 -1.66 22.96
CA PHE A 382 13.41 -2.82 22.21
C PHE A 382 12.55 -4.08 22.45
N ILE A 383 11.88 -4.19 23.60
CA ILE A 383 10.95 -5.27 23.95
C ILE A 383 9.55 -4.96 23.45
#